data_0361e3ab1fe1cdd4bce529f67b86fc1e
#
_entry.id   0361e3ab1fe1cdd4bce529f67b86fc1e
#
_cell.length_a   1.000
_cell.length_b   1.000
_cell.length_c   1.000
_cell.angle_alpha   90.00
_cell.angle_beta   90.00
_cell.angle_gamma   90.00
#
_symmetry.space_group_name_H-M   'P 1'
#
loop_
_entity.id
_entity.type
_entity.pdbx_description
1 polymer ?
#
loop_
_entity_poly.entity_id
_entity_poly.type
_entity_poly.pdbx_seq_one_letter_code
_entity_poly.pdbx_strand_id
1 'polypeptide(L)'
;MILRSLMRCSTTSTACNTTPPCCGAHCQEILSKERRAVVERALSLAGKVNYFWGGKSLVFGWDDRWGQLAKVTADGSSTTGTYRPYGLDCSGMVDWAFYNATNGSYVIGHGGGAAMQHSCCTPVRWEDAQIGDLAFYPDDEHVGIVAGWDKDGNIQIVHCASSYNNVVITGKEGFVAVGRPIYYTND
;
A
#
# COMPACT_ATOMS: atom_id res chain seq x y z
N MET A 1 19.54 5.48 8.56
CA MET A 1 19.72 5.81 9.98
C MET A 1 18.62 6.78 10.40
N ILE A 2 17.35 6.33 10.38
CA ILE A 2 16.18 7.11 10.82
C ILE A 2 15.25 6.11 11.51
N LEU A 3 15.36 6.02 12.84
CA LEU A 3 14.38 5.40 13.72
C LEU A 3 14.76 5.79 15.14
N ARG A 4 14.22 6.92 15.63
CA ARG A 4 13.99 7.20 17.06
C ARG A 4 13.23 8.52 17.21
N SER A 5 11.93 8.45 17.44
CA SER A 5 11.25 9.41 18.31
C SER A 5 10.05 8.69 18.94
N LEU A 6 10.28 8.18 20.14
CA LEU A 6 9.24 7.71 21.04
C LEU A 6 8.74 8.90 21.85
N MET A 7 7.53 9.33 21.62
CA MET A 7 6.84 10.29 22.48
C MET A 7 6.50 9.63 23.82
N ARG A 8 6.94 10.26 24.90
CA ARG A 8 6.56 9.97 26.29
C ARG A 8 5.13 10.42 26.53
N CYS A 9 4.28 9.52 26.94
CA CYS A 9 2.97 9.84 27.47
C CYS A 9 3.13 10.15 28.97
N SER A 10 2.71 11.36 29.36
CA SER A 10 2.70 11.81 30.75
C SER A 10 1.37 11.41 31.41
N THR A 11 1.45 10.70 32.50
CA THR A 11 0.31 10.27 33.31
C THR A 11 -0.17 11.38 34.23
N THR A 12 -1.47 11.75 34.15
CA THR A 12 -2.20 12.29 35.31
C THR A 12 -3.54 11.56 35.44
N SER A 13 -3.70 10.93 36.59
CA SER A 13 -4.84 10.18 37.04
C SER A 13 -6.02 11.10 37.38
N THR A 14 -7.25 10.72 36.97
CA THR A 14 -8.44 10.86 37.86
C THR A 14 -9.49 9.81 37.46
N ALA A 15 -10.02 9.17 38.47
CA ALA A 15 -10.92 8.02 38.44
C ALA A 15 -12.33 8.35 37.94
N CYS A 16 -13.03 7.43 37.29
CA CYS A 16 -14.19 6.71 37.82
C CYS A 16 -15.06 6.02 36.79
N ASN A 17 -15.42 4.79 37.10
CA ASN A 17 -16.63 4.01 36.80
C ASN A 17 -16.86 3.32 35.45
N THR A 18 -16.67 2.00 35.54
CA THR A 18 -17.53 0.87 35.09
C THR A 18 -18.06 0.83 33.66
N THR A 19 -17.30 0.19 32.83
CA THR A 19 -17.69 -0.83 31.84
C THR A 19 -16.39 -1.43 31.23
N PRO A 20 -16.32 -2.69 30.82
CA PRO A 20 -15.05 -3.34 30.51
C PRO A 20 -14.48 -2.83 29.16
N PRO A 21 -13.28 -2.26 29.15
CA PRO A 21 -12.65 -1.80 27.89
C PRO A 21 -11.65 -2.84 27.38
N CYS A 22 -12.08 -4.08 27.12
CA CYS A 22 -11.13 -5.10 26.66
C CYS A 22 -11.15 -5.39 25.16
N CYS A 23 -12.12 -4.87 24.39
CA CYS A 23 -12.21 -5.15 22.97
C CYS A 23 -11.53 -4.08 22.08
N GLY A 24 -11.69 -2.81 22.41
CA GLY A 24 -11.26 -1.72 21.51
C GLY A 24 -9.74 -1.53 21.38
N ALA A 25 -8.99 -1.63 22.48
CA ALA A 25 -7.54 -1.38 22.45
C ALA A 25 -6.77 -2.53 21.75
N HIS A 26 -7.19 -3.76 21.98
CA HIS A 26 -6.56 -4.93 21.35
C HIS A 26 -6.87 -4.99 19.85
N CYS A 27 -8.09 -4.66 19.44
CA CYS A 27 -8.49 -4.56 18.03
C CYS A 27 -7.69 -3.46 17.30
N GLN A 28 -7.54 -2.27 17.88
CA GLN A 28 -6.73 -1.18 17.31
C GLN A 28 -5.24 -1.55 17.20
N GLU A 29 -4.70 -2.34 18.11
CA GLU A 29 -3.31 -2.78 18.08
C GLU A 29 -3.09 -3.81 16.96
N ILE A 30 -4.03 -4.73 16.74
CA ILE A 30 -3.99 -5.72 15.65
C ILE A 30 -4.09 -5.02 14.30
N LEU A 31 -5.08 -4.15 14.09
CA LEU A 31 -5.25 -3.38 12.86
C LEU A 31 -4.01 -2.53 12.54
N SER A 32 -3.41 -1.89 13.55
CA SER A 32 -2.16 -1.14 13.40
C SER A 32 -0.98 -2.02 12.98
N LYS A 33 -0.94 -3.28 13.43
CA LYS A 33 0.10 -4.25 13.06
C LYS A 33 -0.05 -4.73 11.62
N GLU A 34 -1.27 -5.03 11.19
CA GLU A 34 -1.57 -5.47 9.82
C GLU A 34 -1.29 -4.37 8.81
N ARG A 35 -1.72 -3.15 9.08
CA ARG A 35 -1.43 -1.98 8.24
C ARG A 35 0.08 -1.77 8.08
N ARG A 36 0.83 -1.86 9.18
CA ARG A 36 2.30 -1.77 9.13
C ARG A 36 2.91 -2.88 8.29
N ALA A 37 2.43 -4.11 8.43
CA ALA A 37 2.94 -5.23 7.65
C ALA A 37 2.77 -5.00 6.15
N VAL A 38 1.60 -4.52 5.69
CA VAL A 38 1.37 -4.17 4.27
C VAL A 38 2.35 -3.10 3.80
N VAL A 39 2.50 -2.01 4.57
CA VAL A 39 3.40 -0.91 4.23
C VAL A 39 4.86 -1.37 4.20
N GLU A 40 5.32 -2.14 5.18
CA GLU A 40 6.68 -2.68 5.23
C GLU A 40 6.98 -3.57 4.02
N ARG A 41 6.02 -4.39 3.58
CA ARG A 41 6.16 -5.18 2.37
C ARG A 41 6.33 -4.29 1.14
N ALA A 42 5.46 -3.32 0.94
CA ALA A 42 5.57 -2.38 -0.19
C ALA A 42 6.90 -1.61 -0.17
N LEU A 43 7.30 -1.07 0.97
CA LEU A 43 8.56 -0.34 1.14
C LEU A 43 9.79 -1.22 0.86
N SER A 44 9.72 -2.53 1.11
CA SER A 44 10.83 -3.45 0.83
C SER A 44 11.18 -3.55 -0.66
N LEU A 45 10.26 -3.16 -1.54
CA LEU A 45 10.43 -3.16 -3.00
C LEU A 45 10.99 -1.85 -3.55
N ALA A 46 11.02 -0.77 -2.76
CA ALA A 46 11.42 0.55 -3.21
C ALA A 46 12.87 0.54 -3.77
N GLY A 47 13.03 1.07 -4.98
CA GLY A 47 14.30 1.08 -5.69
C GLY A 47 14.75 -0.24 -6.30
N LYS A 48 13.95 -1.31 -6.19
CA LYS A 48 14.39 -2.69 -6.53
C LYS A 48 13.59 -3.36 -7.63
N VAL A 49 12.32 -2.96 -7.85
CA VAL A 49 11.42 -3.64 -8.77
C VAL A 49 10.99 -2.70 -9.87
N ASN A 50 11.23 -3.10 -11.12
CA ASN A 50 10.86 -2.32 -12.29
C ASN A 50 9.35 -2.20 -12.44
N TYR A 51 8.92 -1.11 -13.09
CA TYR A 51 7.55 -1.02 -13.58
C TYR A 51 7.37 -1.91 -14.82
N PHE A 52 6.33 -2.73 -14.80
CA PHE A 52 5.97 -3.59 -15.94
C PHE A 52 4.45 -3.56 -16.11
N TRP A 53 3.96 -3.06 -17.24
CA TRP A 53 2.53 -2.96 -17.52
C TRP A 53 1.85 -4.34 -17.50
N GLY A 54 0.81 -4.49 -16.65
CA GLY A 54 0.17 -5.77 -16.39
C GLY A 54 0.99 -6.72 -15.52
N GLY A 55 2.08 -6.22 -14.91
CA GLY A 55 2.94 -7.02 -14.02
C GLY A 55 2.27 -7.35 -12.71
N LYS A 56 2.16 -8.64 -12.41
CA LYS A 56 1.57 -9.20 -11.19
C LYS A 56 2.46 -10.30 -10.62
N SER A 57 2.48 -10.40 -9.30
CA SER A 57 3.16 -11.49 -8.59
C SER A 57 2.39 -11.86 -7.33
N LEU A 58 2.16 -13.14 -7.15
CA LEU A 58 1.66 -13.75 -5.91
C LEU A 58 2.69 -14.76 -5.38
N VAL A 59 3.95 -14.35 -5.43
CA VAL A 59 5.09 -15.10 -4.87
C VAL A 59 5.37 -14.56 -3.47
N PHE A 60 5.67 -15.44 -2.52
CA PHE A 60 6.16 -15.04 -1.21
C PHE A 60 7.59 -14.53 -1.30
N GLY A 61 7.82 -13.33 -0.78
CA GLY A 61 9.13 -12.71 -0.84
C GLY A 61 9.50 -12.27 -2.25
N TRP A 62 10.76 -12.46 -2.62
CA TRP A 62 11.29 -12.04 -3.91
C TRP A 62 10.81 -12.96 -5.04
N ASP A 63 10.37 -12.38 -6.14
CA ASP A 63 10.01 -13.12 -7.35
C ASP A 63 11.24 -13.14 -8.28
N ASP A 64 11.82 -14.30 -8.53
CA ASP A 64 13.04 -14.46 -9.33
C ASP A 64 12.86 -14.05 -10.81
N ARG A 65 11.62 -13.82 -11.26
CA ARG A 65 11.34 -13.29 -12.61
C ARG A 65 11.63 -11.79 -12.70
N TRP A 66 11.62 -11.05 -11.59
CA TRP A 66 11.85 -9.61 -11.61
C TRP A 66 13.24 -9.28 -12.15
N GLY A 67 13.28 -8.33 -13.09
CA GLY A 67 14.48 -7.94 -13.81
C GLY A 67 14.79 -8.80 -15.04
N GLN A 68 14.18 -9.97 -15.20
CA GLN A 68 14.34 -10.77 -16.42
C GLN A 68 13.55 -10.16 -17.58
N LEU A 69 14.08 -10.22 -18.80
CA LEU A 69 13.37 -9.71 -19.98
C LEU A 69 12.11 -10.53 -20.25
N ALA A 70 10.98 -9.85 -20.30
CA ALA A 70 9.68 -10.42 -20.62
C ALA A 70 8.92 -9.53 -21.61
N LYS A 71 8.08 -10.15 -22.45
CA LYS A 71 7.21 -9.42 -23.37
C LYS A 71 6.01 -8.85 -22.61
N VAL A 72 5.74 -7.56 -22.79
CA VAL A 72 4.51 -6.92 -22.29
C VAL A 72 3.35 -7.40 -23.14
N THR A 73 2.43 -8.16 -22.56
CA THR A 73 1.29 -8.75 -23.28
C THR A 73 -0.04 -8.09 -22.93
N ALA A 74 -0.12 -7.36 -21.84
CA ALA A 74 -1.32 -6.61 -21.46
C ALA A 74 -1.57 -5.47 -22.45
N ASP A 75 -2.82 -5.32 -22.89
CA ASP A 75 -3.23 -4.24 -23.79
C ASP A 75 -3.32 -2.89 -23.07
N GLY A 76 -3.40 -1.79 -23.86
CA GLY A 76 -3.68 -0.45 -23.34
C GLY A 76 -2.44 0.34 -22.90
N SER A 77 -1.22 -0.09 -23.27
CA SER A 77 0.01 0.66 -23.02
C SER A 77 0.82 0.85 -24.30
N SER A 78 1.53 1.96 -24.38
CA SER A 78 2.55 2.19 -25.43
C SER A 78 3.69 1.17 -25.38
N THR A 79 3.83 0.43 -24.30
CA THR A 79 4.84 -0.62 -24.12
C THR A 79 4.35 -2.00 -24.55
N THR A 80 3.05 -2.17 -24.84
CA THR A 80 2.49 -3.45 -25.27
C THR A 80 3.24 -4.00 -26.49
N GLY A 81 3.60 -5.28 -26.43
CA GLY A 81 4.36 -5.96 -27.48
C GLY A 81 5.89 -5.80 -27.36
N THR A 82 6.41 -4.90 -26.53
CA THR A 82 7.87 -4.71 -26.32
C THR A 82 8.40 -5.66 -25.25
N TYR A 83 9.72 -5.88 -25.25
CA TYR A 83 10.41 -6.62 -24.18
C TYR A 83 10.98 -5.64 -23.17
N ARG A 84 10.72 -5.90 -21.88
CA ARG A 84 11.19 -5.08 -20.76
C ARG A 84 11.58 -5.95 -19.58
N PRO A 85 12.43 -5.45 -18.66
CA PRO A 85 12.64 -6.11 -17.38
C PRO A 85 11.31 -6.32 -16.66
N TYR A 86 10.97 -7.58 -16.34
CA TYR A 86 9.73 -7.92 -15.65
C TYR A 86 9.70 -7.31 -14.25
N GLY A 87 8.53 -6.92 -13.82
CA GLY A 87 8.30 -6.31 -12.53
C GLY A 87 6.81 -6.25 -12.22
N LEU A 88 6.38 -5.18 -11.59
CA LEU A 88 4.99 -4.96 -11.17
C LEU A 88 4.42 -3.71 -11.83
N ASP A 89 3.11 -3.68 -12.06
CA ASP A 89 2.39 -2.42 -12.25
C ASP A 89 1.97 -1.83 -10.89
N CYS A 90 1.25 -0.71 -10.89
CA CYS A 90 0.84 -0.03 -9.67
C CYS A 90 -0.05 -0.92 -8.79
N SER A 91 -1.08 -1.52 -9.37
CA SER A 91 -2.01 -2.41 -8.68
C SER A 91 -1.38 -3.76 -8.33
N GLY A 92 -0.43 -4.25 -9.14
CA GLY A 92 0.33 -5.47 -8.85
C GLY A 92 1.23 -5.34 -7.64
N MET A 93 1.82 -4.16 -7.42
CA MET A 93 2.58 -3.87 -6.20
C MET A 93 1.67 -3.92 -4.95
N VAL A 94 0.48 -3.33 -5.04
CA VAL A 94 -0.51 -3.37 -3.95
C VAL A 94 -0.94 -4.82 -3.67
N ASP A 95 -1.30 -5.58 -4.71
CA ASP A 95 -1.66 -7.00 -4.59
C ASP A 95 -0.56 -7.81 -3.89
N TRP A 96 0.69 -7.64 -4.33
CA TRP A 96 1.82 -8.34 -3.75
C TRP A 96 2.04 -7.98 -2.27
N ALA A 97 1.90 -6.70 -1.92
CA ALA A 97 2.07 -6.23 -0.55
C ALA A 97 1.02 -6.86 0.39
N PHE A 98 -0.26 -6.86 -0.01
CA PHE A 98 -1.32 -7.51 0.77
C PHE A 98 -1.11 -9.03 0.85
N TYR A 99 -0.82 -9.69 -0.28
CA TYR A 99 -0.57 -11.13 -0.32
C TYR A 99 0.54 -11.55 0.65
N ASN A 100 1.65 -10.82 0.64
CA ASN A 100 2.80 -11.11 1.50
C ASN A 100 2.57 -10.72 2.97
N ALA A 101 1.79 -9.68 3.25
CA ALA A 101 1.46 -9.27 4.61
C ALA A 101 0.49 -10.24 5.29
N THR A 102 -0.39 -10.87 4.51
CA THR A 102 -1.46 -11.76 5.00
C THR A 102 -1.14 -13.25 4.88
N ASN A 103 0.12 -13.59 4.64
CA ASN A 103 0.56 -14.98 4.40
C ASN A 103 -0.26 -15.69 3.30
N GLY A 104 -0.58 -14.97 2.22
CA GLY A 104 -1.28 -15.51 1.06
C GLY A 104 -2.79 -15.60 1.19
N SER A 105 -3.37 -15.15 2.30
CA SER A 105 -4.81 -15.28 2.54
C SER A 105 -5.66 -14.21 1.87
N TYR A 106 -5.06 -13.06 1.47
CA TYR A 106 -5.82 -11.95 0.91
C TYR A 106 -5.07 -11.22 -0.22
N VAL A 107 -5.81 -10.87 -1.26
CA VAL A 107 -5.41 -9.99 -2.37
C VAL A 107 -6.53 -8.99 -2.58
N ILE A 108 -6.23 -7.71 -2.46
CA ILE A 108 -7.24 -6.66 -2.60
C ILE A 108 -7.72 -6.56 -4.05
N GLY A 109 -9.05 -6.47 -4.26
CA GLY A 109 -9.62 -6.41 -5.61
C GLY A 109 -9.41 -7.69 -6.43
N HIS A 110 -9.09 -8.81 -5.78
CA HIS A 110 -8.94 -10.13 -6.40
C HIS A 110 -8.02 -10.16 -7.65
N GLY A 111 -6.96 -9.35 -7.65
CA GLY A 111 -6.01 -9.25 -8.76
C GLY A 111 -6.48 -8.36 -9.93
N GLY A 112 -7.55 -7.60 -9.74
CA GLY A 112 -7.99 -6.56 -10.67
C GLY A 112 -7.04 -5.35 -10.74
N GLY A 113 -7.41 -4.34 -11.52
CA GLY A 113 -6.68 -3.07 -11.61
C GLY A 113 -6.98 -2.13 -10.43
N ALA A 114 -6.46 -0.89 -10.51
CA ALA A 114 -6.64 0.13 -9.48
C ALA A 114 -8.13 0.43 -9.21
N ALA A 115 -8.98 0.48 -10.24
CA ALA A 115 -10.42 0.68 -10.08
C ALA A 115 -11.09 -0.42 -9.22
N MET A 116 -10.70 -1.68 -9.43
CA MET A 116 -11.21 -2.79 -8.62
C MET A 116 -10.71 -2.69 -7.17
N GLN A 117 -9.46 -2.29 -6.96
CA GLN A 117 -8.92 -2.06 -5.62
C GLN A 117 -9.63 -0.89 -4.93
N HIS A 118 -9.93 0.19 -5.67
CA HIS A 118 -10.69 1.32 -5.15
C HIS A 118 -12.11 0.92 -4.71
N SER A 119 -12.80 0.07 -5.48
CA SER A 119 -14.12 -0.45 -5.12
C SER A 119 -14.12 -1.29 -3.83
N CYS A 120 -12.96 -1.80 -3.41
CA CYS A 120 -12.76 -2.52 -2.15
C CYS A 120 -12.37 -1.60 -0.98
N CYS A 121 -12.51 -0.28 -1.15
CA CYS A 121 -12.17 0.70 -0.13
C CYS A 121 -13.38 1.53 0.29
N THR A 122 -13.41 1.96 1.55
CA THR A 122 -14.29 3.02 2.03
C THR A 122 -13.60 4.36 1.82
N PRO A 123 -14.24 5.37 1.21
CA PRO A 123 -13.67 6.70 1.04
C PRO A 123 -13.25 7.33 2.37
N VAL A 124 -12.09 7.98 2.39
CA VAL A 124 -11.53 8.66 3.55
C VAL A 124 -11.08 10.06 3.14
N ARG A 125 -11.18 11.03 4.04
CA ARG A 125 -10.60 12.36 3.81
C ARG A 125 -9.08 12.29 3.99
N TRP A 126 -8.34 13.16 3.31
CA TRP A 126 -6.85 13.18 3.41
C TRP A 126 -6.36 13.43 4.83
N GLU A 127 -7.07 14.25 5.62
CA GLU A 127 -6.75 14.51 7.03
C GLU A 127 -6.96 13.32 7.96
N ASP A 128 -7.80 12.35 7.53
CA ASP A 128 -8.10 11.13 8.28
C ASP A 128 -7.33 9.91 7.72
N ALA A 129 -6.48 10.13 6.72
CA ALA A 129 -5.69 9.07 6.11
C ALA A 129 -4.76 8.40 7.14
N GLN A 130 -4.56 7.11 7.00
CA GLN A 130 -3.71 6.31 7.86
C GLN A 130 -2.74 5.47 7.01
N ILE A 131 -1.64 5.01 7.61
CA ILE A 131 -0.75 4.05 6.93
C ILE A 131 -1.55 2.85 6.45
N GLY A 132 -1.23 2.38 5.26
CA GLY A 132 -1.93 1.25 4.63
C GLY A 132 -3.21 1.61 3.89
N ASP A 133 -3.76 2.83 4.03
CA ASP A 133 -4.83 3.30 3.15
C ASP A 133 -4.30 3.42 1.71
N LEU A 134 -5.17 3.27 0.71
CA LEU A 134 -4.79 3.36 -0.69
C LEU A 134 -5.09 4.76 -1.23
N ALA A 135 -4.17 5.28 -2.04
CA ALA A 135 -4.33 6.55 -2.73
C ALA A 135 -4.49 6.32 -4.23
N PHE A 136 -5.36 7.11 -4.89
CA PHE A 136 -5.74 6.92 -6.29
C PHE A 136 -5.58 8.20 -7.10
N TYR A 137 -5.16 8.05 -8.36
CA TYR A 137 -5.20 9.10 -9.37
C TYR A 137 -6.62 9.30 -9.90
N PRO A 138 -6.90 10.40 -10.64
CA PRO A 138 -8.16 10.54 -11.37
C PRO A 138 -8.46 9.29 -12.20
N ASP A 139 -9.74 8.94 -12.32
CA ASP A 139 -10.24 7.81 -13.10
C ASP A 139 -9.59 6.45 -12.75
N ASP A 140 -8.99 6.35 -11.56
CA ASP A 140 -8.29 5.16 -11.07
C ASP A 140 -7.14 4.67 -11.98
N GLU A 141 -6.52 5.60 -12.71
CA GLU A 141 -5.40 5.27 -13.60
C GLU A 141 -4.15 4.80 -12.85
N HIS A 142 -4.06 5.12 -11.56
CA HIS A 142 -2.92 4.76 -10.72
C HIS A 142 -3.32 4.58 -9.26
N VAL A 143 -2.55 3.74 -8.56
CA VAL A 143 -2.75 3.47 -7.13
C VAL A 143 -1.40 3.39 -6.40
N GLY A 144 -1.41 3.83 -5.15
CA GLY A 144 -0.31 3.68 -4.20
C GLY A 144 -0.82 3.39 -2.79
N ILE A 145 0.09 3.15 -1.86
CA ILE A 145 -0.20 2.87 -0.45
C ILE A 145 0.34 4.04 0.38
N VAL A 146 -0.48 4.58 1.27
CA VAL A 146 -0.03 5.58 2.26
C VAL A 146 1.02 4.94 3.17
N ALA A 147 2.27 5.39 3.07
CA ALA A 147 3.41 4.83 3.77
C ALA A 147 3.70 5.55 5.11
N GLY A 148 3.21 6.77 5.27
CA GLY A 148 3.45 7.59 6.45
C GLY A 148 3.54 9.06 6.12
N TRP A 149 4.29 9.79 6.94
CA TRP A 149 4.54 11.23 6.79
C TRP A 149 6.03 11.51 6.91
N ASP A 150 6.49 12.53 6.20
CA ASP A 150 7.85 13.03 6.34
C ASP A 150 8.01 13.87 7.63
N LYS A 151 9.22 14.40 7.83
CA LYS A 151 9.54 15.25 9.00
C LYS A 151 8.75 16.57 9.06
N ASP A 152 8.23 17.02 7.93
CA ASP A 152 7.45 18.26 7.78
C ASP A 152 5.94 17.99 7.83
N GLY A 153 5.53 16.73 8.04
CA GLY A 153 4.14 16.29 8.12
C GLY A 153 3.48 16.05 6.76
N ASN A 154 4.24 16.02 5.67
CA ASN A 154 3.68 15.73 4.35
C ASN A 154 3.51 14.22 4.17
N ILE A 155 2.36 13.82 3.63
CA ILE A 155 2.04 12.42 3.37
C ILE A 155 3.03 11.82 2.37
N GLN A 156 3.42 10.59 2.63
CA GLN A 156 4.30 9.80 1.77
C GLN A 156 3.54 8.58 1.24
N ILE A 157 3.62 8.36 -0.06
CA ILE A 157 2.93 7.27 -0.76
C ILE A 157 3.96 6.40 -1.46
N VAL A 158 3.95 5.10 -1.17
CA VAL A 158 4.75 4.12 -1.89
C VAL A 158 3.93 3.56 -3.06
N HIS A 159 4.50 3.60 -4.26
CA HIS A 159 3.81 3.13 -5.46
C HIS A 159 4.78 2.66 -6.54
N CYS A 160 4.34 1.75 -7.40
CA CYS A 160 5.11 1.35 -8.58
C CYS A 160 4.73 2.24 -9.76
N ALA A 161 5.63 3.13 -10.16
CA ALA A 161 5.35 4.20 -11.13
C ALA A 161 6.07 4.02 -12.45
N SER A 162 5.33 4.11 -13.56
CA SER A 162 5.87 4.00 -14.91
C SER A 162 6.89 5.09 -15.24
N SER A 163 6.65 6.33 -14.77
CA SER A 163 7.53 7.48 -14.98
C SER A 163 8.91 7.32 -14.33
N TYR A 164 9.00 6.58 -13.25
CA TYR A 164 10.26 6.24 -12.56
C TYR A 164 10.79 4.87 -12.95
N ASN A 165 10.00 4.07 -13.67
CA ASN A 165 10.30 2.67 -13.95
C ASN A 165 10.67 1.88 -12.69
N ASN A 166 10.05 2.17 -11.56
CA ASN A 166 10.40 1.57 -10.28
C ASN A 166 9.31 1.72 -9.22
N VAL A 167 9.45 0.98 -8.12
CA VAL A 167 8.74 1.28 -6.87
C VAL A 167 9.44 2.45 -6.19
N VAL A 168 8.69 3.52 -5.96
CA VAL A 168 9.18 4.79 -5.40
C VAL A 168 8.30 5.26 -4.25
N ILE A 169 8.82 6.22 -3.48
CA ILE A 169 8.07 6.95 -2.46
C ILE A 169 8.00 8.40 -2.90
N THR A 170 6.79 8.94 -3.03
CA THR A 170 6.55 10.35 -3.38
C THR A 170 5.58 11.00 -2.41
N GLY A 171 5.37 12.29 -2.53
CA GLY A 171 4.25 12.99 -1.90
C GLY A 171 2.90 12.59 -2.54
N LYS A 172 1.85 13.34 -2.19
CA LYS A 172 0.50 13.08 -2.68
C LYS A 172 0.18 13.71 -4.04
N GLU A 173 1.14 14.33 -4.69
CA GLU A 173 0.95 15.02 -5.98
C GLU A 173 0.43 14.03 -7.04
N GLY A 174 -0.70 14.41 -7.67
CA GLY A 174 -1.41 13.56 -8.64
C GLY A 174 -2.45 12.62 -8.01
N PHE A 175 -2.33 12.28 -6.74
CA PHE A 175 -3.35 11.51 -6.04
C PHE A 175 -4.51 12.42 -5.61
N VAL A 176 -5.74 12.08 -6.00
CA VAL A 176 -6.94 12.90 -5.78
C VAL A 176 -7.89 12.29 -4.74
N ALA A 177 -7.79 10.99 -4.50
CA ALA A 177 -8.63 10.27 -3.55
C ALA A 177 -7.80 9.36 -2.65
N VAL A 178 -8.31 9.11 -1.45
CA VAL A 178 -7.80 8.10 -0.53
C VAL A 178 -8.95 7.24 -0.03
N GLY A 179 -8.72 5.94 0.03
CA GLY A 179 -9.70 4.96 0.48
C GLY A 179 -9.09 3.96 1.46
N ARG A 180 -9.89 3.60 2.45
CA ARG A 180 -9.53 2.59 3.45
C ARG A 180 -9.96 1.23 2.97
N PRO A 181 -9.03 0.29 2.75
CA PRO A 181 -9.38 -1.09 2.43
C PRO A 181 -10.38 -1.68 3.44
N ILE A 182 -11.47 -2.26 2.93
CA ILE A 182 -12.49 -2.92 3.75
C ILE A 182 -11.87 -4.08 4.56
N TYR A 183 -10.78 -4.66 4.05
CA TYR A 183 -9.97 -5.66 4.75
C TYR A 183 -9.66 -5.27 6.20
N TYR A 184 -9.38 -4.00 6.47
CA TYR A 184 -9.05 -3.51 7.82
C TYR A 184 -10.27 -3.27 8.72
N THR A 185 -11.49 -3.45 8.23
CA THR A 185 -12.74 -3.18 8.97
C THR A 185 -13.52 -4.46 9.32
N ASN A 186 -13.06 -5.63 8.87
CA ASN A 186 -13.77 -6.91 8.99
C ASN A 186 -13.32 -7.77 10.20
N ASP A 187 -12.63 -7.17 11.19
CA ASP A 187 -12.28 -7.84 12.45
C ASP A 187 -13.07 -7.31 13.65
#